data_44965656f7baf22f5aed78e1afc611bc
#
_entry.id   44965656f7baf22f5aed78e1afc611bc
#
_cell.length_a   1.000
_cell.length_b   1.000
_cell.length_c   1.000
_cell.angle_alpha   90.00
_cell.angle_beta   90.00
_cell.angle_gamma   90.00
#
_symmetry.space_group_name_H-M   'P 1'
#
loop_
_entity.id
_entity.type
_entity.pdbx_description
1 polymer ?
#
loop_
_entity_poly.entity_id
_entity_poly.type
_entity_poly.pdbx_seq_one_letter_code
_entity_poly.pdbx_strand_id
1 'polypeptide(L)'
;MKNTERTPGVVAGRLQPEALAENFGDLHEPFDRHEALVAADRCYFCYDAPCITACPTTIDIPLFIRQIQAGQPESAAKTIFDQNILGGMCARVCPTETLCEEACVREAAEGKPVEIGRLQRFATDSVMAAGTHPFQRAAPTGKKVAVVGAGPAGLACAHRLAMKGHDVVIFDAKDKPGGLNEYGIASYKTVEGFAQAEVDWLMKIGGIELRTGQRLGREIMLEELQGSFDAVFLGVGLAGVNALRAEGEDHAHVRDAVDFIAELRQASNVSNVPVGRDVVVIGGGMTAVDAAVQSKLLGAEHVTIVYRRSRPRMSASEYELHLAASKGVRIITGAAPTRLMGGEYVTEIEFAYTEDSPDGLAQTGETFTLKADQVLKAIGQHLDGAPGALTLEGSKIAVEGPGRTSIKGVWAGGDCAMGGDDLTVTAVAEGRDAAEDIHATLMG
;
A
#
# COMPACT_ATOMS: atom_id res chain seq x y z
N MET A 1 -8.05 -8.74 -36.13
CA MET A 1 -8.85 -9.71 -35.34
C MET A 1 -9.00 -9.12 -33.95
N LYS A 2 -10.17 -9.31 -33.30
CA LYS A 2 -10.29 -8.93 -31.88
C LYS A 2 -9.48 -9.92 -31.03
N ASN A 3 -8.72 -9.45 -30.04
CA ASN A 3 -8.03 -10.32 -29.10
C ASN A 3 -9.04 -11.07 -28.22
N THR A 4 -8.65 -12.21 -27.69
CA THR A 4 -9.42 -13.04 -26.77
C THR A 4 -8.51 -13.52 -25.63
N GLU A 5 -9.08 -14.10 -24.58
CA GLU A 5 -8.31 -14.72 -23.50
C GLU A 5 -7.28 -15.74 -24.06
N ARG A 6 -7.60 -16.43 -25.16
CA ARG A 6 -6.75 -17.44 -25.80
C ARG A 6 -5.71 -16.89 -26.76
N THR A 7 -5.70 -15.59 -27.05
CA THR A 7 -4.70 -14.99 -27.93
C THR A 7 -3.29 -15.16 -27.30
N PRO A 8 -2.32 -15.76 -28.01
CA PRO A 8 -0.97 -15.98 -27.50
C PRO A 8 -0.23 -14.66 -27.25
N GLY A 9 0.76 -14.71 -26.36
CA GLY A 9 1.65 -13.60 -26.06
C GLY A 9 1.02 -12.51 -25.22
N VAL A 10 1.72 -11.38 -25.06
CA VAL A 10 1.27 -10.22 -24.29
C VAL A 10 0.52 -9.27 -25.20
N VAL A 11 -0.79 -9.13 -24.99
CA VAL A 11 -1.67 -8.31 -25.83
C VAL A 11 -2.66 -7.53 -24.96
N ALA A 12 -3.09 -6.37 -25.44
CA ALA A 12 -4.16 -5.58 -24.84
C ALA A 12 -5.55 -6.02 -25.38
N GLY A 13 -6.61 -5.63 -24.69
CA GLY A 13 -8.00 -5.83 -25.17
C GLY A 13 -8.43 -7.29 -25.27
N ARG A 14 -8.06 -8.13 -24.29
CA ARG A 14 -8.49 -9.54 -24.22
C ARG A 14 -9.98 -9.70 -23.91
N LEU A 15 -10.52 -8.76 -23.13
CA LEU A 15 -11.93 -8.73 -22.74
C LEU A 15 -12.63 -7.51 -23.34
N GLN A 16 -13.96 -7.58 -23.45
CA GLN A 16 -14.76 -6.45 -23.87
C GLN A 16 -14.81 -5.40 -22.74
N PRO A 17 -15.02 -4.10 -23.06
CA PRO A 17 -15.02 -3.03 -22.07
C PRO A 17 -16.02 -3.25 -20.93
N GLU A 18 -17.18 -3.84 -21.20
CA GLU A 18 -18.21 -4.11 -20.22
C GLU A 18 -17.74 -5.13 -19.17
N ALA A 19 -17.09 -6.20 -19.63
CA ALA A 19 -16.51 -7.22 -18.75
C ALA A 19 -15.33 -6.65 -17.91
N LEU A 20 -14.53 -5.74 -18.50
CA LEU A 20 -13.48 -5.06 -17.75
C LEU A 20 -14.05 -4.14 -16.67
N ALA A 21 -15.13 -3.40 -16.97
CA ALA A 21 -15.78 -2.53 -16.00
C ALA A 21 -16.35 -3.32 -14.81
N GLU A 22 -16.95 -4.49 -15.07
CA GLU A 22 -17.41 -5.40 -14.03
C GLU A 22 -16.25 -5.98 -13.21
N ASN A 23 -15.20 -6.46 -13.88
CA ASN A 23 -14.04 -7.07 -13.25
C ASN A 23 -13.27 -6.12 -12.32
N PHE A 24 -13.15 -4.84 -12.69
CA PHE A 24 -12.45 -3.82 -11.94
C PHE A 24 -13.37 -2.97 -11.06
N GLY A 25 -14.59 -3.48 -10.75
CA GLY A 25 -15.48 -2.90 -9.76
C GLY A 25 -14.89 -2.93 -8.34
N ASP A 26 -15.53 -2.20 -7.44
CA ASP A 26 -15.08 -2.06 -6.05
C ASP A 26 -15.12 -3.40 -5.31
N LEU A 27 -14.01 -3.80 -4.71
CA LEU A 27 -13.92 -5.05 -3.93
C LEU A 27 -14.79 -5.01 -2.67
N HIS A 28 -14.90 -3.86 -2.05
CA HIS A 28 -15.62 -3.64 -0.79
C HIS A 28 -16.67 -2.55 -0.98
N GLU A 29 -17.84 -2.89 -1.51
CA GLU A 29 -18.92 -1.94 -1.69
C GLU A 29 -19.22 -1.18 -0.38
N PRO A 30 -19.43 0.15 -0.46
CA PRO A 30 -19.73 0.95 0.74
C PRO A 30 -21.06 0.54 1.35
N PHE A 31 -21.18 0.65 2.67
CA PHE A 31 -22.47 0.54 3.35
C PHE A 31 -23.39 1.70 3.01
N ASP A 32 -24.67 1.41 2.83
CA ASP A 32 -25.70 2.41 2.99
C ASP A 32 -25.90 2.75 4.49
N ARG A 33 -26.76 3.76 4.76
CA ARG A 33 -27.02 4.19 6.14
C ARG A 33 -27.63 3.09 7.02
N HIS A 34 -28.50 2.27 6.46
CA HIS A 34 -29.16 1.21 7.21
C HIS A 34 -28.18 0.07 7.51
N GLU A 35 -27.42 -0.35 6.52
CA GLU A 35 -26.37 -1.37 6.65
C GLU A 35 -25.32 -0.96 7.69
N ALA A 36 -24.88 0.32 7.65
CA ALA A 36 -23.93 0.86 8.61
C ALA A 36 -24.46 0.80 10.05
N LEU A 37 -25.75 1.12 10.28
CA LEU A 37 -26.37 1.01 11.59
C LEU A 37 -26.45 -0.43 12.07
N VAL A 38 -26.86 -1.38 11.20
CA VAL A 38 -26.93 -2.81 11.54
C VAL A 38 -25.55 -3.37 11.86
N ALA A 39 -24.52 -3.00 11.10
CA ALA A 39 -23.15 -3.41 11.36
C ALA A 39 -22.61 -2.80 12.67
N ALA A 40 -22.90 -1.53 12.94
CA ALA A 40 -22.49 -0.84 14.17
C ALA A 40 -23.11 -1.45 15.43
N ASP A 41 -24.38 -1.91 15.36
CA ASP A 41 -25.07 -2.59 16.48
C ASP A 41 -24.39 -3.90 16.91
N ARG A 42 -23.55 -4.48 16.08
CA ARG A 42 -22.77 -5.67 16.46
C ARG A 42 -21.61 -5.36 17.40
N CYS A 43 -21.19 -4.11 17.55
CA CYS A 43 -20.08 -3.75 18.42
C CYS A 43 -20.47 -3.88 19.91
N TYR A 44 -19.60 -4.53 20.71
CA TYR A 44 -19.79 -4.63 22.17
C TYR A 44 -19.32 -3.39 22.93
N PHE A 45 -18.69 -2.42 22.27
CA PHE A 45 -18.13 -1.22 22.90
C PHE A 45 -17.21 -1.56 24.09
N CYS A 46 -16.28 -2.50 23.87
CA CYS A 46 -15.36 -2.98 24.90
C CYS A 46 -14.58 -1.82 25.52
N TYR A 47 -14.37 -1.88 26.85
CA TYR A 47 -13.63 -0.85 27.59
C TYR A 47 -12.13 -0.84 27.21
N ASP A 48 -11.50 -2.00 27.23
CA ASP A 48 -10.11 -2.26 26.84
C ASP A 48 -10.07 -2.92 25.45
N ALA A 49 -10.63 -2.23 24.47
CA ALA A 49 -10.90 -2.75 23.14
C ALA A 49 -9.62 -3.23 22.41
N PRO A 50 -9.44 -4.54 22.18
CA PRO A 50 -8.23 -5.05 21.55
C PRO A 50 -8.08 -4.55 20.09
N CYS A 51 -9.17 -4.20 19.43
CA CYS A 51 -9.12 -3.59 18.09
C CYS A 51 -8.43 -2.23 18.06
N ILE A 52 -8.44 -1.45 19.16
CA ILE A 52 -7.65 -0.19 19.26
C ILE A 52 -6.15 -0.52 19.26
N THR A 53 -5.75 -1.49 20.09
CA THR A 53 -4.34 -1.88 20.22
C THR A 53 -3.81 -2.50 18.93
N ALA A 54 -4.64 -3.24 18.20
CA ALA A 54 -4.28 -3.85 16.93
C ALA A 54 -4.22 -2.84 15.76
N CYS A 55 -4.80 -1.63 15.93
CA CYS A 55 -4.72 -0.59 14.92
C CYS A 55 -3.40 0.19 15.08
N PRO A 56 -2.48 0.22 14.08
CA PRO A 56 -1.23 0.95 14.18
C PRO A 56 -1.40 2.46 14.48
N THR A 57 -2.50 3.06 13.98
CA THR A 57 -2.82 4.47 14.27
C THR A 57 -3.61 4.66 15.56
N THR A 58 -3.95 3.60 16.28
CA THR A 58 -4.67 3.62 17.57
C THR A 58 -5.99 4.41 17.55
N ILE A 59 -6.76 4.28 16.45
CA ILE A 59 -8.09 4.89 16.34
C ILE A 59 -9.00 4.34 17.47
N ASP A 60 -9.75 5.22 18.16
CA ASP A 60 -10.78 4.78 19.10
C ASP A 60 -11.98 4.17 18.34
N ILE A 61 -11.82 2.89 17.99
CA ILE A 61 -12.75 2.14 17.17
C ILE A 61 -14.13 2.02 17.84
N PRO A 62 -14.26 1.65 19.13
CA PRO A 62 -15.57 1.66 19.79
C PRO A 62 -16.26 3.03 19.79
N LEU A 63 -15.50 4.11 19.93
CA LEU A 63 -16.05 5.46 19.92
C LEU A 63 -16.63 5.82 18.56
N PHE A 64 -15.87 5.65 17.47
CA PHE A 64 -16.38 6.02 16.15
C PHE A 64 -17.58 5.14 15.73
N ILE A 65 -17.59 3.85 16.10
CA ILE A 65 -18.73 2.96 15.82
C ILE A 65 -19.96 3.43 16.61
N ARG A 66 -19.79 3.82 17.87
CA ARG A 66 -20.88 4.39 18.69
C ARG A 66 -21.43 5.69 18.10
N GLN A 67 -20.57 6.53 17.54
CA GLN A 67 -20.97 7.75 16.86
C GLN A 67 -21.76 7.45 15.58
N ILE A 68 -21.40 6.42 14.80
CA ILE A 68 -22.19 5.96 13.66
C ILE A 68 -23.57 5.49 14.14
N GLN A 69 -23.62 4.64 15.17
CA GLN A 69 -24.88 4.15 15.76
C GLN A 69 -25.79 5.29 16.24
N ALA A 70 -25.19 6.35 16.78
CA ALA A 70 -25.91 7.55 17.20
C ALA A 70 -26.33 8.47 16.01
N GLY A 71 -26.07 8.09 14.77
CA GLY A 71 -26.40 8.86 13.58
C GLY A 71 -25.51 10.09 13.36
N GLN A 72 -24.28 10.05 13.85
CA GLN A 72 -23.29 11.14 13.79
C GLN A 72 -22.04 10.72 12.98
N PRO A 73 -22.16 10.43 11.67
CA PRO A 73 -21.03 9.97 10.85
C PRO A 73 -19.89 11.00 10.75
N GLU A 74 -20.19 12.30 10.81
CA GLU A 74 -19.18 13.37 10.78
C GLU A 74 -18.33 13.35 12.07
N SER A 75 -18.92 13.08 13.22
CA SER A 75 -18.18 12.92 14.48
C SER A 75 -17.30 11.68 14.43
N ALA A 76 -17.83 10.58 13.88
CA ALA A 76 -17.09 9.35 13.67
C ALA A 76 -15.86 9.57 12.75
N ALA A 77 -16.06 10.23 11.62
CA ALA A 77 -14.98 10.59 10.71
C ALA A 77 -13.91 11.45 11.38
N LYS A 78 -14.31 12.44 12.19
CA LYS A 78 -13.36 13.28 12.92
C LYS A 78 -12.53 12.47 13.92
N THR A 79 -13.14 11.51 14.63
CA THR A 79 -12.43 10.57 15.52
C THR A 79 -11.41 9.75 14.75
N ILE A 80 -11.75 9.28 13.55
CA ILE A 80 -10.85 8.53 12.68
C ILE A 80 -9.71 9.43 12.19
N PHE A 81 -10.01 10.57 11.58
CA PHE A 81 -9.03 11.46 10.96
C PHE A 81 -8.10 12.13 11.98
N ASP A 82 -8.49 12.25 13.24
CA ASP A 82 -7.59 12.74 14.30
C ASP A 82 -6.37 11.83 14.48
N GLN A 83 -6.55 10.53 14.32
CA GLN A 83 -5.48 9.54 14.43
C GLN A 83 -4.92 9.11 13.07
N ASN A 84 -5.74 9.09 12.03
CA ASN A 84 -5.41 8.60 10.70
C ASN A 84 -6.03 9.49 9.62
N ILE A 85 -5.26 10.46 9.14
CA ILE A 85 -5.76 11.41 8.13
C ILE A 85 -6.01 10.77 6.75
N LEU A 86 -5.42 9.60 6.48
CA LEU A 86 -5.72 8.77 5.31
C LEU A 86 -6.70 7.63 5.67
N GLY A 87 -7.64 7.92 6.58
CA GLY A 87 -8.62 6.96 7.08
C GLY A 87 -9.53 6.38 5.99
N GLY A 88 -9.78 7.11 4.91
CA GLY A 88 -10.55 6.65 3.76
C GLY A 88 -9.79 5.60 2.94
N MET A 89 -8.51 5.82 2.65
CA MET A 89 -7.66 4.80 2.02
C MET A 89 -7.50 3.58 2.93
N CYS A 90 -7.16 3.78 4.21
CA CYS A 90 -7.00 2.67 5.15
C CYS A 90 -8.27 1.84 5.27
N ALA A 91 -9.46 2.45 5.21
CA ALA A 91 -10.73 1.73 5.20
C ALA A 91 -10.93 0.79 4.00
N ARG A 92 -10.20 1.04 2.90
CA ARG A 92 -10.25 0.25 1.65
C ARG A 92 -9.14 -0.78 1.53
N VAL A 93 -7.97 -0.49 2.11
CA VAL A 93 -6.74 -1.24 1.80
C VAL A 93 -6.05 -1.87 3.01
N CYS A 94 -6.44 -1.53 4.23
CA CYS A 94 -5.93 -2.23 5.41
C CYS A 94 -6.34 -3.70 5.37
N PRO A 95 -5.42 -4.63 5.65
CA PRO A 95 -5.76 -6.02 5.88
C PRO A 95 -6.40 -6.17 7.26
N THR A 96 -7.67 -5.71 7.39
CA THR A 96 -8.38 -5.65 8.68
C THR A 96 -8.51 -7.01 9.33
N GLU A 97 -8.55 -8.08 8.50
CA GLU A 97 -8.55 -9.49 8.90
C GLU A 97 -7.26 -9.98 9.55
N THR A 98 -6.20 -9.18 9.55
CA THR A 98 -4.93 -9.43 10.28
C THR A 98 -4.66 -8.34 11.34
N LEU A 99 -5.54 -7.38 11.49
CA LEU A 99 -5.42 -6.23 12.37
C LEU A 99 -6.64 -6.10 13.30
N CYS A 100 -7.42 -5.03 13.11
CA CYS A 100 -8.50 -4.66 14.03
C CYS A 100 -9.69 -5.64 14.01
N GLU A 101 -10.00 -6.25 12.87
CA GLU A 101 -11.08 -7.23 12.75
C GLU A 101 -10.65 -8.60 13.29
N GLU A 102 -9.37 -9.03 13.07
CA GLU A 102 -8.83 -10.23 13.73
C GLU A 102 -8.88 -10.10 15.25
N ALA A 103 -8.50 -8.95 15.77
CA ALA A 103 -8.50 -8.69 17.21
C ALA A 103 -9.91 -8.46 17.80
N CYS A 104 -10.95 -8.40 16.96
CA CYS A 104 -12.31 -8.16 17.43
C CYS A 104 -12.79 -9.31 18.33
N VAL A 105 -13.36 -8.97 19.49
CA VAL A 105 -13.92 -9.97 20.43
C VAL A 105 -14.99 -10.85 19.75
N ARG A 106 -15.73 -10.31 18.80
CA ARG A 106 -16.70 -11.10 18.02
C ARG A 106 -16.04 -12.08 17.09
N GLU A 107 -14.84 -11.80 16.57
CA GLU A 107 -14.11 -12.79 15.78
C GLU A 107 -13.78 -14.02 16.65
N ALA A 108 -13.21 -13.80 17.82
CA ALA A 108 -12.90 -14.89 18.74
C ALA A 108 -14.14 -15.67 19.23
N ALA A 109 -15.28 -14.99 19.40
CA ALA A 109 -16.50 -15.60 19.94
C ALA A 109 -17.38 -16.27 18.87
N GLU A 110 -17.45 -15.73 17.66
CA GLU A 110 -18.45 -16.08 16.65
C GLU A 110 -17.84 -16.42 15.29
N GLY A 111 -16.52 -16.20 15.07
CA GLY A 111 -15.88 -16.33 13.76
C GLY A 111 -16.42 -15.28 12.76
N LYS A 112 -16.96 -14.16 13.25
CA LYS A 112 -17.49 -13.07 12.43
C LYS A 112 -17.27 -11.74 13.13
N PRO A 113 -16.23 -10.98 12.80
CA PRO A 113 -15.91 -9.70 13.42
C PRO A 113 -16.99 -8.64 13.13
N VAL A 114 -16.89 -7.49 13.78
CA VAL A 114 -17.53 -6.27 13.31
C VAL A 114 -16.78 -5.82 12.05
N GLU A 115 -17.49 -5.43 11.00
CA GLU A 115 -16.89 -4.96 9.73
C GLU A 115 -16.35 -3.54 9.92
N ILE A 116 -15.24 -3.44 10.65
CA ILE A 116 -14.65 -2.17 11.12
C ILE A 116 -14.19 -1.32 9.92
N GLY A 117 -13.54 -1.94 8.94
CA GLY A 117 -13.09 -1.25 7.73
C GLY A 117 -14.24 -0.61 6.96
N ARG A 118 -15.35 -1.35 6.74
CA ARG A 118 -16.52 -0.81 6.03
C ARG A 118 -17.23 0.29 6.82
N LEU A 119 -17.29 0.19 8.14
CA LEU A 119 -17.83 1.26 9.01
C LEU A 119 -16.94 2.50 8.99
N GLN A 120 -15.61 2.32 9.00
CA GLN A 120 -14.66 3.42 8.82
C GLN A 120 -14.86 4.11 7.48
N ARG A 121 -14.99 3.34 6.40
CA ARG A 121 -15.28 3.85 5.04
C ARG A 121 -16.58 4.68 5.02
N PHE A 122 -17.66 4.17 5.59
CA PHE A 122 -18.93 4.87 5.67
C PHE A 122 -18.79 6.25 6.33
N ALA A 123 -18.06 6.34 7.43
CA ALA A 123 -17.83 7.60 8.13
C ALA A 123 -16.96 8.56 7.33
N THR A 124 -15.80 8.10 6.82
CA THR A 124 -14.86 8.95 6.10
C THR A 124 -15.42 9.46 4.77
N ASP A 125 -16.13 8.60 4.02
CA ASP A 125 -16.75 8.97 2.76
C ASP A 125 -17.82 10.04 2.94
N SER A 126 -18.58 10.02 4.06
CA SER A 126 -19.62 11.02 4.35
C SER A 126 -19.04 12.44 4.47
N VAL A 127 -17.90 12.60 5.15
CA VAL A 127 -17.21 13.89 5.32
C VAL A 127 -16.51 14.34 4.05
N MET A 128 -15.87 13.42 3.35
CA MET A 128 -15.20 13.74 2.08
C MET A 128 -16.20 14.17 1.01
N ALA A 129 -17.34 13.49 0.90
CA ALA A 129 -18.43 13.85 -0.03
C ALA A 129 -19.04 15.22 0.29
N ALA A 130 -19.14 15.59 1.56
CA ALA A 130 -19.58 16.92 1.99
C ALA A 130 -18.55 18.03 1.66
N GLY A 131 -17.32 17.64 1.30
CA GLY A 131 -16.24 18.57 0.94
C GLY A 131 -15.68 19.37 2.12
N THR A 132 -16.11 19.09 3.35
CA THR A 132 -15.67 19.78 4.56
C THR A 132 -14.39 19.16 5.10
N HIS A 133 -13.52 19.99 5.70
CA HIS A 133 -12.33 19.53 6.40
C HIS A 133 -12.57 19.69 7.92
N PRO A 134 -12.44 18.61 8.74
CA PRO A 134 -12.85 18.63 10.15
C PRO A 134 -11.88 19.37 11.08
N PHE A 135 -10.71 19.77 10.55
CA PHE A 135 -9.66 20.45 11.30
C PHE A 135 -9.39 21.85 10.74
N GLN A 136 -8.79 22.68 11.56
CA GLN A 136 -8.32 24.01 11.21
C GLN A 136 -6.83 24.11 11.52
N ARG A 137 -6.09 24.79 10.64
CA ARG A 137 -4.69 25.09 10.85
C ARG A 137 -4.54 26.06 12.02
N ALA A 138 -3.58 25.81 12.91
CA ALA A 138 -3.22 26.72 13.99
C ALA A 138 -2.54 27.99 13.43
N ALA A 139 -2.37 29.00 14.30
CA ALA A 139 -1.62 30.22 13.94
C ALA A 139 -0.20 29.87 13.45
N PRO A 140 0.33 30.59 12.45
CA PRO A 140 1.66 30.31 11.91
C PRO A 140 2.75 30.36 12.98
N THR A 141 3.59 29.32 13.02
CA THR A 141 4.74 29.22 13.94
C THR A 141 5.98 29.95 13.42
N GLY A 142 6.01 30.27 12.14
CA GLY A 142 7.19 30.80 11.44
C GLY A 142 8.24 29.74 11.11
N LYS A 143 7.96 28.46 11.40
CA LYS A 143 8.84 27.34 11.11
C LYS A 143 8.47 26.68 9.79
N LYS A 144 9.49 26.23 9.04
CA LYS A 144 9.35 25.55 7.73
C LYS A 144 9.92 24.14 7.82
N VAL A 145 9.14 23.15 7.36
CA VAL A 145 9.56 21.74 7.35
C VAL A 145 9.54 21.20 5.92
N ALA A 146 10.62 20.53 5.53
CA ALA A 146 10.67 19.78 4.29
C ALA A 146 10.18 18.34 4.54
N VAL A 147 9.28 17.85 3.70
CA VAL A 147 8.83 16.46 3.67
C VAL A 147 9.24 15.87 2.32
N VAL A 148 10.03 14.82 2.33
CA VAL A 148 10.49 14.14 1.10
C VAL A 148 9.73 12.83 0.95
N GLY A 149 8.91 12.76 -0.10
CA GLY A 149 7.95 11.71 -0.38
C GLY A 149 6.52 12.11 -0.03
N ALA A 150 5.64 12.08 -1.03
CA ALA A 150 4.20 12.31 -0.90
C ALA A 150 3.42 11.00 -0.77
N GLY A 151 4.02 9.96 -0.21
CA GLY A 151 3.35 8.73 0.20
C GLY A 151 2.61 8.89 1.54
N PRO A 152 1.99 7.81 2.06
CA PRO A 152 1.19 7.87 3.29
C PRO A 152 1.90 8.49 4.50
N ALA A 153 3.16 8.14 4.75
CA ALA A 153 3.95 8.71 5.84
C ALA A 153 4.16 10.22 5.67
N GLY A 154 4.60 10.64 4.47
CA GLY A 154 4.85 12.05 4.19
C GLY A 154 3.60 12.91 4.23
N LEU A 155 2.49 12.42 3.67
CA LEU A 155 1.19 13.12 3.70
C LEU A 155 0.66 13.26 5.13
N ALA A 156 0.76 12.21 5.96
CA ALA A 156 0.37 12.25 7.36
C ALA A 156 1.24 13.23 8.18
N CYS A 157 2.56 13.19 7.97
CA CYS A 157 3.50 14.11 8.58
C CYS A 157 3.18 15.57 8.19
N ALA A 158 3.03 15.84 6.90
CA ALA A 158 2.76 17.19 6.39
C ALA A 158 1.45 17.75 6.93
N HIS A 159 0.38 16.94 6.92
CA HIS A 159 -0.92 17.38 7.43
C HIS A 159 -0.84 17.68 8.94
N ARG A 160 -0.25 16.82 9.74
CA ARG A 160 -0.12 17.02 11.20
C ARG A 160 0.70 18.27 11.52
N LEU A 161 1.81 18.51 10.80
CA LEU A 161 2.61 19.73 10.94
C LEU A 161 1.84 20.99 10.54
N ALA A 162 1.09 20.94 9.43
CA ALA A 162 0.24 22.04 9.00
C ALA A 162 -0.86 22.36 10.03
N MET A 163 -1.50 21.35 10.62
CA MET A 163 -2.43 21.54 11.75
C MET A 163 -1.79 22.31 12.91
N LYS A 164 -0.51 22.04 13.20
CA LYS A 164 0.25 22.73 14.25
C LYS A 164 0.72 24.14 13.87
N GLY A 165 0.44 24.60 12.65
CA GLY A 165 0.78 25.95 12.15
C GLY A 165 2.14 26.07 11.47
N HIS A 166 2.85 24.96 11.20
CA HIS A 166 4.09 24.99 10.42
C HIS A 166 3.79 25.16 8.92
N ASP A 167 4.70 25.79 8.19
CA ASP A 167 4.71 25.77 6.73
C ASP A 167 5.44 24.52 6.25
N VAL A 168 4.84 23.75 5.37
CA VAL A 168 5.37 22.47 4.90
C VAL A 168 5.55 22.51 3.39
N VAL A 169 6.71 22.03 2.92
CA VAL A 169 6.94 21.78 1.50
C VAL A 169 7.17 20.28 1.32
N ILE A 170 6.29 19.64 0.55
CA ILE A 170 6.42 18.24 0.16
C ILE A 170 7.15 18.17 -1.18
N PHE A 171 8.20 17.35 -1.26
CA PHE A 171 8.93 17.01 -2.47
C PHE A 171 8.64 15.55 -2.84
N ASP A 172 8.23 15.29 -4.08
CA ASP A 172 7.99 13.92 -4.55
C ASP A 172 8.63 13.69 -5.92
N ALA A 173 9.20 12.50 -6.10
CA ALA A 173 9.85 12.11 -7.36
C ALA A 173 8.84 11.81 -8.49
N LYS A 174 7.60 11.46 -8.15
CA LYS A 174 6.53 11.15 -9.10
C LYS A 174 5.71 12.40 -9.43
N ASP A 175 4.93 12.33 -10.51
CA ASP A 175 4.08 13.43 -10.98
C ASP A 175 2.81 13.61 -10.14
N LYS A 176 2.34 12.53 -9.51
CA LYS A 176 1.16 12.53 -8.62
C LYS A 176 1.55 12.15 -7.20
N PRO A 177 0.99 12.82 -6.19
CA PRO A 177 1.14 12.40 -4.79
C PRO A 177 0.34 11.13 -4.50
N GLY A 178 0.59 10.50 -3.35
CA GLY A 178 -0.12 9.31 -2.88
C GLY A 178 0.79 8.10 -2.68
N GLY A 179 1.99 8.08 -3.27
CA GLY A 179 2.92 6.95 -3.15
C GLY A 179 2.28 5.63 -3.60
N LEU A 180 2.42 4.56 -2.80
CA LEU A 180 1.82 3.26 -3.15
C LEU A 180 0.29 3.28 -3.18
N ASN A 181 -0.38 4.18 -2.46
CA ASN A 181 -1.83 4.34 -2.56
C ASN A 181 -2.27 4.73 -3.98
N GLU A 182 -1.47 5.51 -4.68
CA GLU A 182 -1.71 5.92 -6.06
C GLU A 182 -1.15 4.92 -7.08
N TYR A 183 0.03 4.34 -6.83
CA TYR A 183 0.77 3.58 -7.83
C TYR A 183 0.86 2.07 -7.56
N GLY A 184 0.72 1.62 -6.31
CA GLY A 184 1.10 0.27 -5.92
C GLY A 184 -0.03 -0.65 -5.45
N ILE A 185 -1.23 -0.10 -5.20
CA ILE A 185 -2.39 -0.87 -4.74
C ILE A 185 -3.28 -1.26 -5.92
N ALA A 186 -3.82 -2.48 -5.91
CA ALA A 186 -4.69 -2.95 -6.98
C ALA A 186 -5.89 -2.03 -7.23
N SER A 187 -6.22 -1.81 -8.51
CA SER A 187 -7.26 -0.85 -8.94
C SER A 187 -8.64 -1.20 -8.42
N TYR A 188 -8.95 -2.49 -8.24
CA TYR A 188 -10.23 -2.96 -7.71
C TYR A 188 -10.38 -2.76 -6.19
N LYS A 189 -9.29 -2.46 -5.46
CA LYS A 189 -9.32 -2.13 -4.02
C LYS A 189 -9.62 -0.65 -3.78
N THR A 190 -9.28 0.21 -4.73
CA THR A 190 -9.49 1.65 -4.64
C THR A 190 -9.86 2.20 -6.01
N VAL A 191 -11.14 2.35 -6.23
CA VAL A 191 -11.75 2.76 -7.51
C VAL A 191 -11.93 4.28 -7.61
N GLU A 192 -12.32 4.77 -8.80
CA GLU A 192 -12.75 6.16 -9.04
C GLU A 192 -11.73 7.24 -8.65
N GLY A 193 -10.43 6.92 -8.71
CA GLY A 193 -9.38 7.87 -8.40
C GLY A 193 -9.36 8.33 -6.93
N PHE A 194 -9.88 7.51 -6.02
CA PHE A 194 -10.05 7.85 -4.60
C PHE A 194 -8.75 8.29 -3.95
N ALA A 195 -7.60 7.71 -4.30
CA ALA A 195 -6.31 8.09 -3.73
C ALA A 195 -5.99 9.58 -3.97
N GLN A 196 -6.25 10.10 -5.18
CA GLN A 196 -6.08 11.53 -5.47
C GLN A 196 -7.13 12.38 -4.78
N ALA A 197 -8.38 11.94 -4.77
CA ALA A 197 -9.47 12.67 -4.10
C ALA A 197 -9.19 12.85 -2.59
N GLU A 198 -8.62 11.85 -1.92
CA GLU A 198 -8.25 11.94 -0.50
C GLU A 198 -7.06 12.90 -0.30
N VAL A 199 -6.04 12.87 -1.19
CA VAL A 199 -4.94 13.85 -1.14
C VAL A 199 -5.44 15.26 -1.34
N ASP A 200 -6.29 15.51 -2.34
CA ASP A 200 -6.86 16.83 -2.61
C ASP A 200 -7.68 17.33 -1.42
N TRP A 201 -8.42 16.44 -0.77
CA TRP A 201 -9.18 16.75 0.42
C TRP A 201 -8.26 17.06 1.63
N LEU A 202 -7.22 16.27 1.86
CA LEU A 202 -6.22 16.47 2.91
C LEU A 202 -5.55 17.84 2.77
N MET A 203 -5.18 18.25 1.55
CA MET A 203 -4.50 19.52 1.25
C MET A 203 -5.35 20.75 1.61
N LYS A 204 -6.67 20.61 1.80
CA LYS A 204 -7.57 21.72 2.20
C LYS A 204 -7.24 22.33 3.56
N ILE A 205 -6.44 21.65 4.40
CA ILE A 205 -5.93 22.22 5.67
C ILE A 205 -5.14 23.51 5.45
N GLY A 206 -4.51 23.63 4.27
CA GLY A 206 -3.62 24.74 3.92
C GLY A 206 -2.24 24.69 4.57
N GLY A 207 -1.33 25.55 4.14
CA GLY A 207 0.05 25.60 4.65
C GLY A 207 0.95 24.48 4.15
N ILE A 208 0.52 23.73 3.14
CA ILE A 208 1.30 22.67 2.49
C ILE A 208 1.49 23.07 1.02
N GLU A 209 2.74 23.09 0.57
CA GLU A 209 3.11 23.23 -0.83
C GLU A 209 3.61 21.89 -1.35
N LEU A 210 3.14 21.44 -2.52
CA LEU A 210 3.58 20.19 -3.15
C LEU A 210 4.46 20.53 -4.38
N ARG A 211 5.64 19.91 -4.44
CA ARG A 211 6.59 19.97 -5.56
C ARG A 211 6.87 18.57 -6.07
N THR A 212 6.32 18.24 -7.23
CA THR A 212 6.51 16.95 -7.92
C THR A 212 7.74 16.98 -8.83
N GLY A 213 8.18 15.80 -9.31
CA GLY A 213 9.38 15.67 -10.14
C GLY A 213 10.69 15.98 -9.39
N GLN A 214 10.72 15.85 -8.08
CA GLN A 214 11.86 16.20 -7.21
C GLN A 214 12.35 14.96 -6.44
N ARG A 215 13.32 14.26 -7.00
CA ARG A 215 13.91 13.06 -6.38
C ARG A 215 15.07 13.42 -5.46
N LEU A 216 15.09 12.89 -4.25
CA LEU A 216 16.20 12.99 -3.32
C LEU A 216 17.46 12.32 -3.87
N GLY A 217 18.60 12.99 -3.77
CA GLY A 217 19.87 12.56 -4.31
C GLY A 217 20.02 12.81 -5.82
N ARG A 218 19.08 13.55 -6.44
CA ARG A 218 19.12 13.91 -7.85
C ARG A 218 18.75 15.37 -8.10
N GLU A 219 17.44 15.71 -8.05
CA GLU A 219 16.95 17.10 -8.20
C GLU A 219 17.06 17.88 -6.90
N ILE A 220 17.04 17.22 -5.74
CA ILE A 220 17.21 17.82 -4.42
C ILE A 220 18.22 17.03 -3.59
N MET A 221 19.00 17.74 -2.78
CA MET A 221 20.01 17.14 -1.89
C MET A 221 19.63 17.34 -0.42
N LEU A 222 19.94 16.37 0.43
CA LEU A 222 19.58 16.43 1.85
C LEU A 222 20.22 17.64 2.55
N GLU A 223 21.48 17.94 2.22
CA GLU A 223 22.23 19.06 2.78
C GLU A 223 21.61 20.42 2.41
N GLU A 224 21.06 20.54 1.19
CA GLU A 224 20.36 21.76 0.75
C GLU A 224 19.03 21.95 1.52
N LEU A 225 18.32 20.85 1.76
CA LEU A 225 17.09 20.86 2.57
C LEU A 225 17.39 21.24 4.01
N GLN A 226 18.46 20.68 4.63
CA GLN A 226 18.89 21.04 5.99
C GLN A 226 19.32 22.51 6.11
N GLY A 227 19.86 23.09 5.05
CA GLY A 227 20.23 24.50 5.02
C GLY A 227 19.05 25.47 4.83
N SER A 228 17.92 24.96 4.30
CA SER A 228 16.76 25.78 3.87
C SER A 228 15.53 25.62 4.74
N PHE A 229 15.46 24.57 5.55
CA PHE A 229 14.31 24.21 6.39
C PHE A 229 14.74 23.99 7.83
N ASP A 230 13.82 24.21 8.77
CA ASP A 230 14.08 24.01 10.21
C ASP A 230 14.13 22.51 10.59
N ALA A 231 13.49 21.64 9.81
CA ALA A 231 13.50 20.18 9.95
C ALA A 231 13.23 19.50 8.61
N VAL A 232 13.64 18.24 8.48
CA VAL A 232 13.41 17.40 7.30
C VAL A 232 12.80 16.07 7.74
N PHE A 233 11.72 15.64 7.06
CA PHE A 233 11.14 14.31 7.19
C PHE A 233 11.36 13.53 5.90
N LEU A 234 11.84 12.29 6.00
CA LEU A 234 12.07 11.37 4.90
C LEU A 234 11.01 10.26 4.91
N GLY A 235 10.08 10.32 3.96
CA GLY A 235 9.04 9.31 3.73
C GLY A 235 9.12 8.77 2.29
N VAL A 236 10.35 8.46 1.82
CA VAL A 236 10.64 8.14 0.42
C VAL A 236 10.18 6.76 -0.02
N GLY A 237 9.75 5.89 0.91
CA GLY A 237 9.33 4.53 0.60
C GLY A 237 10.47 3.64 0.09
N LEU A 238 10.11 2.56 -0.61
CA LEU A 238 11.03 1.61 -1.22
C LEU A 238 10.89 1.67 -2.74
N ALA A 239 11.91 2.12 -3.44
CA ALA A 239 11.88 2.32 -4.89
C ALA A 239 12.59 1.21 -5.69
N GLY A 240 13.59 0.54 -5.10
CA GLY A 240 14.31 -0.56 -5.73
C GLY A 240 13.53 -1.87 -5.64
N VAL A 241 13.65 -2.73 -6.65
CA VAL A 241 13.10 -4.10 -6.63
C VAL A 241 14.25 -5.10 -6.63
N ASN A 242 14.10 -6.16 -5.84
CA ASN A 242 15.12 -7.21 -5.76
C ASN A 242 15.24 -7.98 -7.08
N ALA A 243 16.49 -8.32 -7.47
CA ALA A 243 16.76 -9.14 -8.63
C ALA A 243 16.37 -10.59 -8.37
N LEU A 244 15.82 -11.26 -9.37
CA LEU A 244 15.44 -12.67 -9.32
C LEU A 244 16.67 -13.58 -9.24
N ARG A 245 17.78 -13.14 -9.89
CA ARG A 245 19.06 -13.87 -10.01
C ARG A 245 18.91 -15.23 -10.68
N ALA A 246 17.95 -15.34 -11.59
CA ALA A 246 17.75 -16.51 -12.44
C ALA A 246 18.29 -16.24 -13.85
N GLU A 247 18.79 -17.27 -14.52
CA GLU A 247 19.22 -17.17 -15.92
C GLU A 247 18.03 -16.72 -16.80
N GLY A 248 18.22 -15.71 -17.66
CA GLY A 248 17.19 -15.19 -18.55
C GLY A 248 16.23 -14.18 -17.89
N GLU A 249 16.58 -13.60 -16.74
CA GLU A 249 15.77 -12.56 -16.08
C GLU A 249 15.57 -11.30 -16.93
N ASP A 250 16.44 -11.09 -17.92
CA ASP A 250 16.46 -9.96 -18.85
C ASP A 250 15.62 -10.16 -20.12
N HIS A 251 14.94 -11.31 -20.28
CA HIS A 251 14.01 -11.50 -21.38
C HIS A 251 12.88 -10.45 -21.36
N ALA A 252 12.45 -10.01 -22.55
CA ALA A 252 11.27 -9.18 -22.66
C ALA A 252 10.04 -9.87 -22.06
N HIS A 253 9.14 -9.07 -21.47
CA HIS A 253 7.95 -9.48 -20.70
C HIS A 253 8.27 -10.09 -19.31
N VAL A 254 9.52 -10.03 -18.85
CA VAL A 254 9.88 -10.20 -17.44
C VAL A 254 9.98 -8.81 -16.84
N ARG A 255 9.11 -8.49 -15.87
CA ARG A 255 9.03 -7.14 -15.30
C ARG A 255 8.64 -7.16 -13.83
N ASP A 256 8.84 -6.06 -13.16
CA ASP A 256 8.45 -5.89 -11.77
C ASP A 256 6.93 -5.79 -11.63
N ALA A 257 6.37 -6.47 -10.63
CA ALA A 257 4.93 -6.47 -10.38
C ALA A 257 4.41 -5.07 -10.01
N VAL A 258 5.23 -4.29 -9.29
CA VAL A 258 4.87 -2.91 -8.92
C VAL A 258 4.75 -2.00 -10.15
N ASP A 259 5.58 -2.19 -11.18
CA ASP A 259 5.49 -1.42 -12.42
C ASP A 259 4.25 -1.81 -13.24
N PHE A 260 3.89 -3.10 -13.26
CA PHE A 260 2.66 -3.58 -13.88
C PHE A 260 1.42 -2.99 -13.20
N ILE A 261 1.39 -2.98 -11.86
CA ILE A 261 0.30 -2.39 -11.09
C ILE A 261 0.22 -0.88 -11.34
N ALA A 262 1.38 -0.19 -11.35
CA ALA A 262 1.43 1.25 -11.61
C ALA A 262 0.93 1.60 -13.02
N GLU A 263 1.32 0.84 -14.05
CA GLU A 263 0.83 1.02 -15.42
C GLU A 263 -0.70 0.90 -15.49
N LEU A 264 -1.25 -0.12 -14.84
CA LEU A 264 -2.70 -0.35 -14.80
C LEU A 264 -3.42 0.78 -14.06
N ARG A 265 -2.89 1.23 -12.93
CA ARG A 265 -3.44 2.34 -12.15
C ARG A 265 -3.43 3.67 -12.90
N GLN A 266 -2.40 3.92 -13.71
CA GLN A 266 -2.25 5.17 -14.46
C GLN A 266 -2.89 5.11 -15.85
N ALA A 267 -3.39 3.95 -16.27
CA ALA A 267 -4.06 3.79 -17.56
C ALA A 267 -5.38 4.57 -17.60
N SER A 268 -5.54 5.43 -18.59
CA SER A 268 -6.81 6.12 -18.85
C SER A 268 -7.92 5.16 -19.29
N ASN A 269 -7.53 4.01 -19.82
CA ASN A 269 -8.42 2.91 -20.22
C ASN A 269 -7.69 1.59 -19.98
N VAL A 270 -8.18 0.81 -19.04
CA VAL A 270 -7.61 -0.49 -18.67
C VAL A 270 -7.59 -1.49 -19.83
N SER A 271 -8.46 -1.32 -20.86
CA SER A 271 -8.44 -2.17 -22.04
C SER A 271 -7.17 -2.04 -22.88
N ASN A 272 -6.39 -0.97 -22.67
CA ASN A 272 -5.12 -0.74 -23.37
C ASN A 272 -3.92 -1.36 -22.65
N VAL A 273 -4.10 -1.85 -21.43
CA VAL A 273 -3.02 -2.50 -20.69
C VAL A 273 -2.79 -3.91 -21.23
N PRO A 274 -1.59 -4.21 -21.74
CA PRO A 274 -1.30 -5.53 -22.27
C PRO A 274 -1.04 -6.53 -21.14
N VAL A 275 -1.56 -7.75 -21.32
CA VAL A 275 -1.36 -8.85 -20.37
C VAL A 275 -1.05 -10.15 -21.11
N GLY A 276 -0.23 -11.01 -20.53
CA GLY A 276 0.07 -12.35 -21.05
C GLY A 276 -1.16 -13.24 -21.04
N ARG A 277 -1.19 -14.26 -21.91
CA ARG A 277 -2.14 -15.35 -21.81
C ARG A 277 -1.82 -16.25 -20.62
N ASP A 278 -0.53 -16.63 -20.52
CA ASP A 278 0.04 -17.46 -19.48
C ASP A 278 0.95 -16.57 -18.59
N VAL A 279 0.46 -16.14 -17.42
CA VAL A 279 1.16 -15.23 -16.53
C VAL A 279 1.68 -15.98 -15.31
N VAL A 280 2.97 -15.82 -15.02
CA VAL A 280 3.59 -16.36 -13.80
C VAL A 280 4.00 -15.19 -12.90
N VAL A 281 3.52 -15.19 -11.66
CA VAL A 281 3.88 -14.19 -10.64
C VAL A 281 4.78 -14.86 -9.60
N ILE A 282 5.97 -14.29 -9.39
CA ILE A 282 6.95 -14.82 -8.45
C ILE A 282 6.92 -14.00 -7.17
N GLY A 283 6.46 -14.60 -6.08
CA GLY A 283 6.34 -13.95 -4.77
C GLY A 283 5.23 -14.54 -3.92
N GLY A 284 5.08 -14.05 -2.69
CA GLY A 284 4.09 -14.57 -1.74
C GLY A 284 3.46 -13.50 -0.85
N GLY A 285 3.62 -12.22 -1.19
CA GLY A 285 3.01 -11.10 -0.48
C GLY A 285 1.79 -10.52 -1.21
N MET A 286 1.19 -9.51 -0.62
CA MET A 286 0.01 -8.81 -1.14
C MET A 286 0.24 -8.29 -2.58
N THR A 287 1.42 -7.76 -2.89
CA THR A 287 1.80 -7.31 -4.25
C THR A 287 1.71 -8.46 -5.27
N ALA A 288 2.09 -9.69 -4.88
CA ALA A 288 1.98 -10.84 -5.77
C ALA A 288 0.51 -11.20 -6.04
N VAL A 289 -0.32 -11.16 -5.00
CA VAL A 289 -1.77 -11.38 -5.13
C VAL A 289 -2.38 -10.29 -6.02
N ASP A 290 -2.10 -9.03 -5.76
CA ASP A 290 -2.61 -7.89 -6.53
C ASP A 290 -2.26 -8.00 -8.02
N ALA A 291 -1.00 -8.32 -8.34
CA ALA A 291 -0.56 -8.49 -9.72
C ALA A 291 -1.25 -9.70 -10.40
N ALA A 292 -1.38 -10.81 -9.69
CA ALA A 292 -2.01 -12.02 -10.22
C ALA A 292 -3.51 -11.84 -10.45
N VAL A 293 -4.22 -11.27 -9.48
CA VAL A 293 -5.66 -11.00 -9.61
C VAL A 293 -5.91 -10.03 -10.76
N GLN A 294 -5.18 -8.92 -10.84
CA GLN A 294 -5.33 -7.94 -11.93
C GLN A 294 -5.02 -8.56 -13.31
N SER A 295 -4.06 -9.47 -13.40
CA SER A 295 -3.79 -10.21 -14.64
C SER A 295 -5.01 -11.05 -15.06
N LYS A 296 -5.67 -11.71 -14.10
CA LYS A 296 -6.94 -12.43 -14.37
C LYS A 296 -8.05 -11.47 -14.80
N LEU A 297 -8.22 -10.36 -14.11
CA LEU A 297 -9.25 -9.36 -14.41
C LEU A 297 -9.07 -8.72 -15.80
N LEU A 298 -7.82 -8.63 -16.29
CA LEU A 298 -7.50 -8.19 -17.66
C LEU A 298 -7.76 -9.28 -18.72
N GLY A 299 -8.03 -10.53 -18.32
CA GLY A 299 -8.37 -11.65 -19.21
C GLY A 299 -7.21 -12.61 -19.52
N ALA A 300 -6.21 -12.70 -18.64
CA ALA A 300 -5.22 -13.78 -18.73
C ALA A 300 -5.91 -15.15 -18.54
N GLU A 301 -5.64 -16.11 -19.44
CA GLU A 301 -6.25 -17.45 -19.37
C GLU A 301 -5.73 -18.24 -18.19
N HIS A 302 -4.40 -18.23 -18.00
CA HIS A 302 -3.73 -18.92 -16.90
C HIS A 302 -2.88 -17.96 -16.10
N VAL A 303 -3.10 -17.90 -14.79
CA VAL A 303 -2.27 -17.13 -13.87
C VAL A 303 -1.84 -18.02 -12.72
N THR A 304 -0.52 -18.06 -12.48
CA THR A 304 0.06 -18.88 -11.41
C THR A 304 0.97 -18.02 -10.53
N ILE A 305 0.69 -17.98 -9.23
CA ILE A 305 1.63 -17.47 -8.22
C ILE A 305 2.57 -18.62 -7.85
N VAL A 306 3.88 -18.36 -7.85
CA VAL A 306 4.89 -19.32 -7.38
C VAL A 306 5.67 -18.69 -6.22
N TYR A 307 5.67 -19.38 -5.09
CA TYR A 307 6.34 -18.94 -3.87
C TYR A 307 7.37 -19.94 -3.39
N ARG A 308 8.55 -19.45 -3.07
CA ARG A 308 9.72 -20.30 -2.74
C ARG A 308 9.65 -21.03 -1.40
N ARG A 309 8.75 -20.65 -0.48
CA ARG A 309 8.58 -21.29 0.82
C ARG A 309 7.20 -21.93 0.92
N SER A 310 6.92 -22.53 2.07
CA SER A 310 5.61 -23.12 2.39
C SER A 310 4.50 -22.05 2.50
N ARG A 311 3.25 -22.44 2.28
CA ARG A 311 2.08 -21.53 2.33
C ARG A 311 1.98 -20.73 3.64
N PRO A 312 2.19 -21.29 4.84
CA PRO A 312 2.14 -20.51 6.09
C PRO A 312 3.22 -19.42 6.20
N ARG A 313 4.20 -19.43 5.32
CA ARG A 313 5.24 -18.40 5.25
C ARG A 313 4.96 -17.28 4.23
N MET A 314 3.83 -17.35 3.55
CA MET A 314 3.39 -16.24 2.69
C MET A 314 2.98 -15.07 3.57
N SER A 315 3.36 -13.85 3.16
CA SER A 315 2.97 -12.62 3.86
C SER A 315 1.62 -12.06 3.40
N ALA A 316 1.05 -12.59 2.30
CA ALA A 316 -0.34 -12.33 1.94
C ALA A 316 -1.28 -13.04 2.93
N SER A 317 -2.37 -12.37 3.33
CA SER A 317 -3.36 -12.96 4.22
C SER A 317 -4.10 -14.14 3.57
N GLU A 318 -4.68 -15.02 4.39
CA GLU A 318 -5.52 -16.11 3.86
C GLU A 318 -6.73 -15.56 3.10
N TYR A 319 -7.28 -14.41 3.50
CA TYR A 319 -8.33 -13.73 2.76
C TYR A 319 -7.89 -13.38 1.33
N GLU A 320 -6.70 -12.79 1.17
CA GLU A 320 -6.16 -12.44 -0.15
C GLU A 320 -5.83 -13.67 -0.99
N LEU A 321 -5.29 -14.73 -0.37
CA LEU A 321 -5.04 -15.99 -1.05
C LEU A 321 -6.33 -16.67 -1.51
N HIS A 322 -7.41 -16.58 -0.73
CA HIS A 322 -8.74 -17.05 -1.11
C HIS A 322 -9.33 -16.19 -2.23
N LEU A 323 -9.17 -14.87 -2.18
CA LEU A 323 -9.57 -13.96 -3.27
C LEU A 323 -8.89 -14.36 -4.58
N ALA A 324 -7.57 -14.54 -4.56
CA ALA A 324 -6.82 -14.98 -5.75
C ALA A 324 -7.37 -16.31 -6.30
N ALA A 325 -7.56 -17.31 -5.42
CA ALA A 325 -8.08 -18.62 -5.80
C ALA A 325 -9.52 -18.50 -6.37
N SER A 326 -10.39 -17.67 -5.81
CA SER A 326 -11.75 -17.43 -6.30
C SER A 326 -11.79 -16.82 -7.70
N LYS A 327 -10.75 -16.06 -8.06
CA LYS A 327 -10.57 -15.52 -9.42
C LYS A 327 -9.88 -16.51 -10.37
N GLY A 328 -9.60 -17.73 -9.95
CA GLY A 328 -8.96 -18.77 -10.74
C GLY A 328 -7.44 -18.65 -10.86
N VAL A 329 -6.79 -17.98 -9.92
CA VAL A 329 -5.33 -17.95 -9.80
C VAL A 329 -4.86 -19.25 -9.15
N ARG A 330 -3.90 -19.92 -9.78
CA ARG A 330 -3.23 -21.10 -9.19
C ARG A 330 -2.11 -20.65 -8.26
N ILE A 331 -1.95 -21.30 -7.12
CA ILE A 331 -0.87 -21.02 -6.16
C ILE A 331 0.00 -22.27 -6.01
N ILE A 332 1.29 -22.15 -6.26
CA ILE A 332 2.32 -23.18 -6.07
C ILE A 332 3.28 -22.66 -5.01
N THR A 333 3.50 -23.45 -3.95
CA THR A 333 4.45 -23.15 -2.89
C THR A 333 5.59 -24.16 -2.87
N GLY A 334 6.73 -23.81 -2.24
CA GLY A 334 7.90 -24.68 -2.19
C GLY A 334 8.59 -24.81 -3.57
N ALA A 335 8.66 -23.72 -4.33
CA ALA A 335 9.35 -23.72 -5.62
C ALA A 335 10.01 -22.35 -5.89
N ALA A 336 11.26 -22.38 -6.34
CA ALA A 336 12.05 -21.20 -6.71
C ALA A 336 12.44 -21.26 -8.19
N PRO A 337 12.40 -20.12 -8.92
CA PRO A 337 12.80 -20.08 -10.31
C PRO A 337 14.31 -20.35 -10.46
N THR A 338 14.67 -21.13 -11.44
CA THR A 338 16.07 -21.43 -11.79
C THR A 338 16.47 -20.79 -13.13
N ARG A 339 15.56 -20.82 -14.09
CA ARG A 339 15.84 -20.37 -15.44
C ARG A 339 14.57 -19.91 -16.15
N LEU A 340 14.67 -18.79 -16.85
CA LEU A 340 13.68 -18.29 -17.78
C LEU A 340 14.14 -18.58 -19.20
N MET A 341 13.26 -19.17 -20.00
CA MET A 341 13.59 -19.67 -21.35
C MET A 341 12.74 -18.94 -22.39
N GLY A 342 13.35 -18.75 -23.58
CA GLY A 342 12.71 -18.10 -24.70
C GLY A 342 13.74 -17.63 -25.71
N GLY A 343 13.28 -16.82 -26.66
CA GLY A 343 14.16 -16.08 -27.57
C GLY A 343 14.25 -14.63 -27.13
N GLU A 344 13.64 -13.71 -27.90
CA GLU A 344 13.49 -12.30 -27.50
C GLU A 344 12.55 -12.14 -26.30
N TYR A 345 11.50 -12.98 -26.23
CA TYR A 345 10.46 -12.97 -25.21
C TYR A 345 10.55 -14.24 -24.36
N VAL A 346 10.16 -14.14 -23.07
CA VAL A 346 10.00 -15.32 -22.24
C VAL A 346 8.86 -16.19 -22.78
N THR A 347 9.04 -17.50 -22.78
CA THR A 347 8.03 -18.49 -23.20
C THR A 347 7.79 -19.57 -22.16
N GLU A 348 8.78 -19.82 -21.32
CA GLU A 348 8.71 -20.84 -20.28
C GLU A 348 9.61 -20.41 -19.11
N ILE A 349 9.30 -20.91 -17.91
CA ILE A 349 10.12 -20.74 -16.71
C ILE A 349 10.28 -22.08 -16.00
N GLU A 350 11.52 -22.45 -15.69
CA GLU A 350 11.87 -23.62 -14.89
C GLU A 350 11.96 -23.26 -13.42
N PHE A 351 11.44 -24.15 -12.59
CA PHE A 351 11.47 -24.06 -11.13
C PHE A 351 12.11 -25.32 -10.54
N ALA A 352 12.93 -25.12 -9.50
CA ALA A 352 13.33 -26.21 -8.61
C ALA A 352 12.41 -26.23 -7.40
N TYR A 353 12.01 -27.44 -6.98
CA TYR A 353 11.32 -27.61 -5.70
C TYR A 353 12.25 -27.24 -4.56
N THR A 354 11.69 -26.64 -3.52
CA THR A 354 12.42 -26.16 -2.35
C THR A 354 11.76 -26.64 -1.07
N GLU A 355 12.57 -26.83 -0.05
CA GLU A 355 12.14 -27.13 1.31
C GLU A 355 12.84 -26.26 2.34
N ASP A 356 12.17 -25.98 3.46
CA ASP A 356 12.78 -25.29 4.59
C ASP A 356 13.73 -26.26 5.31
N SER A 357 15.00 -25.88 5.47
CA SER A 357 16.03 -26.63 6.21
C SER A 357 16.55 -25.79 7.38
N PRO A 358 17.28 -26.39 8.35
CA PRO A 358 17.92 -25.65 9.44
C PRO A 358 18.90 -24.56 8.96
N ASP A 359 19.53 -24.77 7.82
CA ASP A 359 20.51 -23.84 7.21
C ASP A 359 19.85 -22.84 6.25
N GLY A 360 18.53 -22.83 6.13
CA GLY A 360 17.77 -21.96 5.23
C GLY A 360 16.96 -22.74 4.19
N LEU A 361 16.68 -22.11 3.07
CA LEU A 361 15.92 -22.70 1.97
C LEU A 361 16.85 -23.60 1.11
N ALA A 362 16.52 -24.87 0.95
CA ALA A 362 17.27 -25.83 0.14
C ALA A 362 16.47 -26.26 -1.10
N GLN A 363 17.17 -26.54 -2.21
CA GLN A 363 16.56 -27.14 -3.41
C GLN A 363 16.59 -28.68 -3.27
N THR A 364 15.48 -29.35 -3.64
CA THR A 364 15.38 -30.83 -3.56
C THR A 364 16.07 -31.56 -4.71
N GLY A 365 16.43 -30.84 -5.79
CA GLY A 365 16.99 -31.39 -7.02
C GLY A 365 15.95 -31.78 -8.07
N GLU A 366 14.67 -31.76 -7.74
CA GLU A 366 13.58 -31.96 -8.71
C GLU A 366 13.15 -30.64 -9.31
N THR A 367 12.82 -30.64 -10.60
CA THR A 367 12.38 -29.43 -11.33
C THR A 367 11.09 -29.65 -12.09
N PHE A 368 10.41 -28.54 -12.44
CA PHE A 368 9.26 -28.53 -13.34
C PHE A 368 9.26 -27.23 -14.14
N THR A 369 8.54 -27.22 -15.23
CA THR A 369 8.44 -26.05 -16.14
C THR A 369 7.01 -25.56 -16.24
N LEU A 370 6.82 -24.25 -16.27
CA LEU A 370 5.55 -23.59 -16.59
C LEU A 370 5.69 -22.78 -17.87
N LYS A 371 4.66 -22.79 -18.70
CA LYS A 371 4.53 -21.82 -19.79
C LYS A 371 4.32 -20.42 -19.20
N ALA A 372 4.95 -19.43 -19.81
CA ALA A 372 4.84 -18.04 -19.38
C ALA A 372 5.06 -17.09 -20.55
N ASP A 373 4.02 -16.41 -21.00
CA ASP A 373 4.14 -15.27 -21.91
C ASP A 373 4.62 -14.00 -21.17
N GLN A 374 4.36 -13.94 -19.86
CA GLN A 374 4.69 -12.82 -18.99
C GLN A 374 5.08 -13.32 -17.60
N VAL A 375 6.13 -12.74 -17.04
CA VAL A 375 6.60 -13.01 -15.68
C VAL A 375 6.59 -11.71 -14.88
N LEU A 376 5.93 -11.72 -13.72
CA LEU A 376 5.84 -10.58 -12.82
C LEU A 376 6.60 -10.88 -11.52
N LYS A 377 7.62 -10.08 -11.22
CA LYS A 377 8.46 -10.23 -10.03
C LYS A 377 7.88 -9.45 -8.86
N ALA A 378 7.42 -10.13 -7.83
CA ALA A 378 6.90 -9.57 -6.59
C ALA A 378 7.71 -10.09 -5.37
N ILE A 379 9.03 -9.93 -5.45
CA ILE A 379 10.03 -10.55 -4.55
C ILE A 379 10.62 -9.59 -3.52
N GLY A 380 9.89 -8.52 -3.23
CA GLY A 380 10.25 -7.48 -2.26
C GLY A 380 10.99 -6.32 -2.88
N GLN A 381 10.93 -5.21 -2.16
CA GLN A 381 11.54 -3.94 -2.53
C GLN A 381 12.65 -3.59 -1.54
N HIS A 382 13.50 -2.64 -1.91
CA HIS A 382 14.55 -2.09 -1.06
C HIS A 382 14.68 -0.58 -1.26
N LEU A 383 15.27 0.09 -0.27
CA LEU A 383 15.56 1.51 -0.35
C LEU A 383 16.64 1.76 -1.42
N ASP A 384 16.34 2.63 -2.37
CA ASP A 384 17.26 3.06 -3.43
C ASP A 384 17.64 4.52 -3.24
N GLY A 385 18.94 4.82 -3.34
CA GLY A 385 19.44 6.20 -3.30
C GLY A 385 19.39 6.89 -1.93
N ALA A 386 19.51 6.14 -0.83
CA ALA A 386 19.63 6.76 0.50
C ALA A 386 20.86 7.68 0.58
N PRO A 387 20.74 8.90 1.16
CA PRO A 387 21.90 9.76 1.42
C PRO A 387 22.95 9.03 2.26
N GLY A 388 24.22 9.04 1.81
CA GLY A 388 25.31 8.25 2.41
C GLY A 388 25.66 8.61 3.86
N ALA A 389 25.16 9.73 4.37
CA ALA A 389 25.34 10.14 5.77
C ALA A 389 24.34 9.49 6.75
N LEU A 390 23.27 8.84 6.23
CA LEU A 390 22.28 8.15 7.06
C LEU A 390 22.80 6.76 7.48
N THR A 391 22.60 6.42 8.75
CA THR A 391 22.83 5.04 9.20
C THR A 391 21.69 4.15 8.69
N LEU A 392 22.06 3.02 8.09
CA LEU A 392 21.11 2.01 7.65
C LEU A 392 21.20 0.78 8.56
N GLU A 393 20.04 0.17 8.81
CA GLU A 393 19.93 -1.15 9.42
C GLU A 393 19.27 -2.08 8.39
N GLY A 394 20.00 -3.10 7.94
CA GLY A 394 19.60 -3.88 6.78
C GLY A 394 19.49 -2.99 5.53
N SER A 395 18.30 -2.92 4.95
CA SER A 395 18.02 -2.12 3.74
C SER A 395 17.16 -0.87 4.02
N LYS A 396 16.98 -0.48 5.31
CA LYS A 396 16.13 0.63 5.72
C LYS A 396 16.90 1.65 6.56
N ILE A 397 16.38 2.87 6.68
CA ILE A 397 16.96 3.93 7.50
C ILE A 397 16.77 3.55 8.98
N ALA A 398 17.87 3.51 9.74
CA ALA A 398 17.83 3.32 11.19
C ALA A 398 17.20 4.55 11.86
N VAL A 399 16.23 4.32 12.74
CA VAL A 399 15.52 5.37 13.47
C VAL A 399 15.39 5.04 14.95
N GLU A 400 15.31 6.08 15.78
CA GLU A 400 15.06 5.98 17.22
C GLU A 400 13.78 6.75 17.59
N GLY A 401 13.02 6.19 18.54
CA GLY A 401 11.78 6.81 19.00
C GLY A 401 10.81 7.10 17.85
N PRO A 402 10.21 8.30 17.78
CA PRO A 402 9.25 8.65 16.73
C PRO A 402 9.92 9.06 15.40
N GLY A 403 10.88 8.28 14.92
CA GLY A 403 11.48 8.46 13.60
C GLY A 403 12.76 9.30 13.55
N ARG A 404 13.43 9.59 14.65
CA ARG A 404 14.70 10.34 14.64
C ARG A 404 15.81 9.52 13.98
N THR A 405 16.46 10.09 12.96
CA THR A 405 17.59 9.44 12.28
C THR A 405 18.93 9.74 12.98
N SER A 406 20.01 9.15 12.47
CA SER A 406 21.39 9.47 12.90
C SER A 406 21.80 10.93 12.63
N ILE A 407 21.05 11.66 11.81
CA ILE A 407 21.33 13.06 11.46
C ILE A 407 20.38 13.97 12.26
N LYS A 408 20.96 14.87 13.04
CA LYS A 408 20.17 15.84 13.83
C LYS A 408 19.30 16.71 12.90
N GLY A 409 18.03 16.86 13.25
CA GLY A 409 17.06 17.65 12.46
C GLY A 409 16.47 16.89 11.28
N VAL A 410 16.74 15.59 11.17
CA VAL A 410 16.20 14.70 10.13
C VAL A 410 15.45 13.55 10.76
N TRP A 411 14.21 13.33 10.34
CA TRP A 411 13.35 12.21 10.72
C TRP A 411 13.04 11.34 9.51
N ALA A 412 12.66 10.10 9.74
CA ALA A 412 12.19 9.19 8.69
C ALA A 412 11.02 8.34 9.20
N GLY A 413 10.17 7.87 8.28
CA GLY A 413 9.06 6.98 8.57
C GLY A 413 8.46 6.38 7.30
N GLY A 414 7.57 5.41 7.47
CA GLY A 414 7.05 4.57 6.40
C GLY A 414 8.08 3.53 5.96
N ASP A 415 7.80 2.87 4.83
CA ASP A 415 8.55 1.69 4.38
C ASP A 415 10.07 1.88 4.27
N CYS A 416 10.56 3.12 4.12
CA CYS A 416 12.00 3.42 4.06
C CYS A 416 12.71 3.38 5.42
N ALA A 417 11.98 3.44 6.53
CA ALA A 417 12.52 3.44 7.89
C ALA A 417 12.40 2.06 8.55
N MET A 418 13.30 1.77 9.49
CA MET A 418 13.12 0.63 10.38
C MET A 418 11.97 0.92 11.34
N GLY A 419 11.03 -0.04 11.46
CA GLY A 419 9.86 0.18 12.32
C GLY A 419 8.84 -0.93 12.17
N GLY A 420 7.59 -0.55 11.97
CA GLY A 420 6.46 -1.46 11.83
C GLY A 420 6.39 -2.17 10.48
N ASP A 421 5.24 -2.77 10.23
CA ASP A 421 4.95 -3.45 8.96
C ASP A 421 4.83 -2.46 7.80
N ASP A 422 5.21 -2.88 6.59
CA ASP A 422 5.10 -2.09 5.36
C ASP A 422 3.62 -1.98 4.92
N LEU A 423 2.84 -1.21 5.67
CA LEU A 423 1.41 -0.99 5.47
C LEU A 423 1.10 0.51 5.42
N THR A 424 0.10 0.89 4.64
CA THR A 424 -0.39 2.28 4.60
C THR A 424 -0.69 2.83 5.99
N VAL A 425 -1.37 2.07 6.84
CA VAL A 425 -1.77 2.50 8.19
C VAL A 425 -0.58 2.69 9.12
N THR A 426 0.44 1.84 9.02
CA THR A 426 1.70 1.97 9.78
C THR A 426 2.46 3.23 9.35
N ALA A 427 2.61 3.42 8.04
CA ALA A 427 3.25 4.60 7.49
C ALA A 427 2.56 5.90 7.93
N VAL A 428 1.22 5.91 8.01
CA VAL A 428 0.46 7.07 8.54
C VAL A 428 0.77 7.30 10.02
N ALA A 429 0.82 6.25 10.85
CA ALA A 429 1.16 6.38 12.27
C ALA A 429 2.56 6.97 12.44
N GLU A 430 3.54 6.42 11.74
CA GLU A 430 4.94 6.89 11.82
C GLU A 430 5.10 8.34 11.35
N GLY A 431 4.43 8.72 10.26
CA GLY A 431 4.44 10.11 9.78
C GLY A 431 3.79 11.08 10.76
N ARG A 432 2.65 10.69 11.36
CA ARG A 432 1.98 11.47 12.41
C ARG A 432 2.87 11.65 13.65
N ASP A 433 3.45 10.57 14.14
CA ASP A 433 4.23 10.56 15.38
C ASP A 433 5.55 11.31 15.19
N ALA A 434 6.18 11.19 14.02
CA ALA A 434 7.33 12.03 13.65
C ALA A 434 6.98 13.52 13.63
N ALA A 435 5.80 13.89 13.10
CA ALA A 435 5.35 15.28 13.08
C ALA A 435 5.14 15.86 14.48
N GLU A 436 4.60 15.08 15.43
CA GLU A 436 4.49 15.49 16.83
C GLU A 436 5.86 15.74 17.46
N ASP A 437 6.83 14.87 17.21
CA ASP A 437 8.19 15.01 17.71
C ASP A 437 8.96 16.18 17.06
N ILE A 438 8.77 16.39 15.74
CA ILE A 438 9.30 17.57 15.03
C ILE A 438 8.74 18.84 15.66
N HIS A 439 7.41 18.90 15.85
CA HIS A 439 6.77 20.05 16.50
C HIS A 439 7.33 20.32 17.87
N ALA A 440 7.41 19.32 18.73
CA ALA A 440 7.98 19.47 20.08
C ALA A 440 9.44 19.96 20.04
N THR A 441 10.24 19.43 19.10
CA THR A 441 11.65 19.82 18.93
C THR A 441 11.81 21.28 18.45
N LEU A 442 10.93 21.75 17.58
CA LEU A 442 11.02 23.10 17.00
C LEU A 442 10.44 24.19 17.91
N MET A 443 9.53 23.82 18.81
CA MET A 443 8.84 24.78 19.68
C MET A 443 9.41 24.82 21.12
N GLY A 444 10.26 23.88 21.49
CA GLY A 444 10.97 23.80 22.79
C GLY A 444 10.13 23.10 23.83
#